data_5978e69cae61830315f752bbc0f46b5a
#
_entry.id   5978e69cae61830315f752bbc0f46b5a
#
_cell.length_a   1.000
_cell.length_b   1.000
_cell.length_c   1.000
_cell.angle_alpha   90.00
_cell.angle_beta   90.00
_cell.angle_gamma   90.00
#
_symmetry.space_group_name_H-M   'P 1'
#
loop_
_entity.id
_entity.type
_entity.pdbx_description
1 polymer ?
#
loop_
_entity_poly.entity_id
_entity_poly.type
_entity_poly.pdbx_seq_one_letter_code
_entity_poly.pdbx_strand_id
1 'polypeptide(L)'
;MYFQYGEAETAYLSARDERIAAVIAQVGHIEREVDTDLFSAVVHHIVGQQISTKAQATIWKRMRDEFGVVDAAAVLGAGVEKLQSFGMTFRKAEYITDFARKIESGEFDLEGIRKRPDDEAIRELSGLKGVGVWTAEMILLFCMQRPDVFSYDDLAIQRGLRMVYHHRKIDRKLFEKYRRRFSPYCSVASLYLWAAAGGAVPGLKDYAPAQKPKRKG
;
A
#
# COMPACT_ATOMS: atom_id res chain seq x y z
N MET A 1 2.72 -3.25 -15.25
CA MET A 1 3.21 -1.85 -15.34
C MET A 1 4.01 -1.58 -14.07
N TYR A 2 4.98 -0.60 -14.09
CA TYR A 2 5.75 -0.21 -12.92
C TYR A 2 5.38 1.19 -12.47
N PHE A 3 5.57 1.49 -11.18
CA PHE A 3 5.41 2.83 -10.62
C PHE A 3 6.34 3.81 -11.34
N GLN A 4 5.75 4.90 -11.85
CA GLN A 4 6.47 5.85 -12.70
C GLN A 4 7.15 6.92 -11.86
N TYR A 5 8.49 6.95 -11.90
CA TYR A 5 9.35 8.00 -11.36
C TYR A 5 10.71 7.95 -12.04
N GLY A 6 11.50 9.00 -11.88
CA GLY A 6 12.81 9.08 -12.55
C GLY A 6 13.84 9.90 -11.78
N GLU A 7 14.74 10.48 -12.54
CA GLU A 7 15.85 11.28 -12.00
C GLU A 7 15.36 12.56 -11.29
N ALA A 8 14.28 13.16 -11.76
CA ALA A 8 13.75 14.39 -11.18
C ALA A 8 13.34 14.20 -9.72
N GLU A 9 12.62 13.11 -9.41
CA GLU A 9 12.16 12.77 -8.08
C GLU A 9 13.33 12.40 -7.15
N THR A 10 14.25 11.55 -7.65
CA THR A 10 15.40 11.10 -6.85
C THR A 10 16.40 12.23 -6.60
N ALA A 11 16.65 13.10 -7.58
CA ALA A 11 17.49 14.29 -7.42
C ALA A 11 16.87 15.27 -6.39
N TYR A 12 15.56 15.51 -6.47
CA TYR A 12 14.86 16.36 -5.50
C TYR A 12 15.01 15.86 -4.06
N LEU A 13 14.77 14.56 -3.85
CA LEU A 13 14.90 13.93 -2.52
C LEU A 13 16.34 14.00 -2.01
N SER A 14 17.30 13.72 -2.90
CA SER A 14 18.74 13.72 -2.58
C SER A 14 19.26 15.11 -2.21
N ALA A 15 18.79 16.15 -2.90
CA ALA A 15 19.17 17.51 -2.60
C ALA A 15 18.64 18.01 -1.23
N ARG A 16 17.54 17.42 -0.74
CA ARG A 16 16.91 17.83 0.53
C ARG A 16 17.35 17.03 1.74
N ASP A 17 17.90 15.84 1.53
CA ASP A 17 18.25 14.96 2.64
C ASP A 17 19.39 14.01 2.27
N GLU A 18 20.56 14.22 2.86
CA GLU A 18 21.77 13.42 2.60
C GLU A 18 21.59 11.94 2.97
N ARG A 19 20.78 11.62 3.97
CA ARG A 19 20.58 10.24 4.40
C ARG A 19 19.72 9.47 3.42
N ILE A 20 18.62 10.07 2.92
CA ILE A 20 17.83 9.43 1.86
C ILE A 20 18.62 9.39 0.54
N ALA A 21 19.48 10.39 0.25
CA ALA A 21 20.39 10.36 -0.88
C ALA A 21 21.34 9.15 -0.84
N ALA A 22 21.89 8.85 0.33
CA ALA A 22 22.76 7.68 0.52
C ALA A 22 21.99 6.37 0.29
N VAL A 23 20.73 6.26 0.70
CA VAL A 23 19.88 5.10 0.42
C VAL A 23 19.61 4.98 -1.08
N ILE A 24 19.22 6.08 -1.75
CA ILE A 24 18.98 6.12 -3.20
C ILE A 24 20.22 5.66 -3.96
N ALA A 25 21.39 6.18 -3.62
CA ALA A 25 22.66 5.84 -4.29
C ALA A 25 23.03 4.37 -4.14
N GLN A 26 22.73 3.74 -2.98
CA GLN A 26 23.04 2.33 -2.74
C GLN A 26 22.03 1.37 -3.36
N VAL A 27 20.76 1.73 -3.37
CA VAL A 27 19.68 0.86 -3.86
C VAL A 27 19.52 0.97 -5.37
N GLY A 28 19.76 2.17 -5.94
CA GLY A 28 19.51 2.45 -7.36
C GLY A 28 18.01 2.61 -7.65
N HIS A 29 17.64 2.43 -8.92
CA HIS A 29 16.23 2.53 -9.33
C HIS A 29 15.44 1.31 -8.85
N ILE A 30 14.25 1.55 -8.28
CA ILE A 30 13.36 0.50 -7.78
C ILE A 30 12.23 0.29 -8.78
N GLU A 31 12.17 -0.86 -9.42
CA GLU A 31 11.02 -1.29 -10.21
C GLU A 31 9.96 -1.87 -9.28
N ARG A 32 8.85 -1.15 -9.10
CA ARG A 32 7.72 -1.57 -8.30
C ARG A 32 6.50 -1.81 -9.18
N GLU A 33 6.07 -3.06 -9.31
CA GLU A 33 4.85 -3.41 -10.02
C GLU A 33 3.63 -2.72 -9.44
N VAL A 34 2.76 -2.24 -10.33
CA VAL A 34 1.49 -1.56 -10.00
C VAL A 34 0.34 -2.17 -10.80
N ASP A 35 -0.84 -2.20 -10.19
CA ASP A 35 -2.09 -2.56 -10.85
C ASP A 35 -2.92 -1.29 -11.02
N THR A 36 -3.11 -0.84 -12.26
CA THR A 36 -3.84 0.39 -12.57
C THR A 36 -5.35 0.22 -12.64
N ASP A 37 -5.85 -1.01 -12.59
CA ASP A 37 -7.29 -1.27 -12.45
C ASP A 37 -7.73 -1.07 -11.00
N LEU A 38 -8.58 -0.06 -10.76
CA LEU A 38 -8.95 0.33 -9.40
C LEU A 38 -9.86 -0.69 -8.71
N PHE A 39 -10.77 -1.33 -9.47
CA PHE A 39 -11.62 -2.38 -8.92
C PHE A 39 -10.78 -3.59 -8.50
N SER A 40 -9.93 -4.07 -9.41
CA SER A 40 -8.98 -5.16 -9.18
C SER A 40 -8.08 -4.88 -7.99
N ALA A 41 -7.52 -3.67 -7.90
CA ALA A 41 -6.65 -3.26 -6.80
C ALA A 41 -7.35 -3.31 -5.43
N VAL A 42 -8.57 -2.79 -5.31
CA VAL A 42 -9.36 -2.87 -4.07
C VAL A 42 -9.60 -4.31 -3.67
N VAL A 43 -10.06 -5.14 -4.60
CA VAL A 43 -10.32 -6.57 -4.35
C VAL A 43 -9.03 -7.30 -3.94
N HIS A 44 -7.92 -7.06 -4.64
CA HIS A 44 -6.63 -7.66 -4.34
C HIS A 44 -6.13 -7.30 -2.94
N HIS A 45 -6.30 -6.04 -2.51
CA HIS A 45 -5.98 -5.61 -1.16
C HIS A 45 -6.85 -6.29 -0.09
N ILE A 46 -8.17 -6.42 -0.30
CA ILE A 46 -9.05 -7.14 0.63
C ILE A 46 -8.64 -8.62 0.74
N VAL A 47 -8.35 -9.27 -0.38
CA VAL A 47 -7.87 -10.67 -0.40
C VAL A 47 -6.60 -10.82 0.43
N GLY A 48 -5.64 -9.90 0.30
CA GLY A 48 -4.32 -9.97 0.93
C GLY A 48 -4.29 -9.73 2.44
N GLN A 49 -5.37 -9.22 3.05
CA GLN A 49 -5.37 -8.87 4.47
C GLN A 49 -5.11 -10.08 5.37
N GLN A 50 -4.20 -9.92 6.34
CA GLN A 50 -3.91 -10.92 7.39
C GLN A 50 -3.49 -12.31 6.87
N ILE A 51 -2.96 -12.40 5.66
CA ILE A 51 -2.40 -13.63 5.08
C ILE A 51 -1.01 -13.36 4.50
N SER A 52 -0.26 -14.42 4.22
CA SER A 52 1.05 -14.30 3.56
C SER A 52 0.89 -13.90 2.09
N THR A 53 1.90 -13.24 1.54
CA THR A 53 1.97 -12.90 0.10
C THR A 53 1.78 -14.13 -0.80
N LYS A 54 2.33 -15.29 -0.40
CA LYS A 54 2.18 -16.54 -1.14
C LYS A 54 0.70 -17.00 -1.16
N ALA A 55 0.00 -16.91 -0.03
CA ALA A 55 -1.41 -17.28 0.04
C ALA A 55 -2.27 -16.31 -0.78
N GLN A 56 -2.01 -15.01 -0.70
CA GLN A 56 -2.67 -14.00 -1.52
C GLN A 56 -2.49 -14.28 -3.01
N ALA A 57 -1.25 -14.53 -3.46
CA ALA A 57 -0.95 -14.83 -4.86
C ALA A 57 -1.70 -16.09 -5.34
N THR A 58 -1.85 -17.12 -4.48
CA THR A 58 -2.58 -18.33 -4.80
C THR A 58 -4.07 -18.06 -5.00
N ILE A 59 -4.69 -17.30 -4.08
CA ILE A 59 -6.12 -16.94 -4.18
C ILE A 59 -6.35 -16.08 -5.42
N TRP A 60 -5.49 -15.08 -5.61
CA TRP A 60 -5.58 -14.16 -6.74
C TRP A 60 -5.45 -14.88 -8.10
N LYS A 61 -4.53 -15.84 -8.18
CA LYS A 61 -4.39 -16.67 -9.38
C LYS A 61 -5.68 -17.45 -9.67
N ARG A 62 -6.29 -18.09 -8.66
CA ARG A 62 -7.56 -18.83 -8.83
C ARG A 62 -8.69 -17.93 -9.33
N MET A 63 -8.80 -16.71 -8.80
CA MET A 63 -9.79 -15.74 -9.26
C MET A 63 -9.56 -15.36 -10.72
N ARG A 64 -8.33 -15.11 -11.13
CA ARG A 64 -8.01 -14.78 -12.52
C ARG A 64 -8.19 -15.96 -13.47
N ASP A 65 -7.85 -17.16 -13.05
CA ASP A 65 -8.05 -18.38 -13.85
C ASP A 65 -9.56 -18.62 -14.11
N GLU A 66 -10.42 -18.28 -13.16
CA GLU A 66 -11.87 -18.45 -13.26
C GLU A 66 -12.55 -17.32 -14.06
N PHE A 67 -12.17 -16.08 -13.78
CA PHE A 67 -12.88 -14.90 -14.30
C PHE A 67 -12.23 -14.31 -15.55
N GLY A 68 -10.94 -14.58 -15.79
CA GLY A 68 -10.13 -13.82 -16.73
C GLY A 68 -9.89 -12.40 -16.24
N VAL A 69 -10.91 -11.57 -16.25
CA VAL A 69 -10.92 -10.21 -15.67
C VAL A 69 -11.68 -10.23 -14.35
N VAL A 70 -11.08 -9.65 -13.32
CA VAL A 70 -11.73 -9.51 -12.00
C VAL A 70 -12.43 -8.15 -11.95
N ASP A 71 -13.69 -8.12 -12.35
CA ASP A 71 -14.56 -6.95 -12.34
C ASP A 71 -15.82 -7.16 -11.48
N ALA A 72 -16.67 -6.15 -11.38
CA ALA A 72 -17.87 -6.19 -10.55
C ALA A 72 -18.87 -7.24 -11.04
N ALA A 73 -19.03 -7.38 -12.37
CA ALA A 73 -19.97 -8.34 -12.96
C ALA A 73 -19.52 -9.79 -12.68
N ALA A 74 -18.24 -10.11 -12.85
CA ALA A 74 -17.70 -11.43 -12.56
C ALA A 74 -17.84 -11.79 -11.07
N VAL A 75 -17.55 -10.83 -10.17
CA VAL A 75 -17.70 -11.00 -8.72
C VAL A 75 -19.16 -11.27 -8.33
N LEU A 76 -20.10 -10.51 -8.86
CA LEU A 76 -21.54 -10.67 -8.55
C LEU A 76 -22.10 -11.96 -9.15
N GLY A 77 -21.67 -12.31 -10.36
CA GLY A 77 -22.08 -13.58 -11.00
C GLY A 77 -21.60 -14.82 -10.25
N ALA A 78 -20.43 -14.75 -9.63
CA ALA A 78 -19.88 -15.85 -8.83
C ALA A 78 -20.59 -16.03 -7.48
N GLY A 79 -20.89 -14.94 -6.80
CA GLY A 79 -21.47 -14.96 -5.46
C GLY A 79 -20.47 -15.28 -4.35
N VAL A 80 -20.93 -15.13 -3.10
CA VAL A 80 -20.09 -15.21 -1.88
C VAL A 80 -19.45 -16.60 -1.70
N GLU A 81 -20.21 -17.67 -1.92
CA GLU A 81 -19.77 -19.07 -1.75
C GLU A 81 -18.64 -19.42 -2.73
N LYS A 82 -18.78 -19.01 -3.97
CA LYS A 82 -17.73 -19.24 -4.99
C LYS A 82 -16.47 -18.45 -4.67
N LEU A 83 -16.59 -17.19 -4.27
CA LEU A 83 -15.45 -16.38 -3.84
C LEU A 83 -14.71 -17.01 -2.65
N GLN A 84 -15.47 -17.50 -1.65
CA GLN A 84 -14.90 -18.18 -0.49
C GLN A 84 -14.15 -19.45 -0.91
N SER A 85 -14.65 -20.19 -1.90
CA SER A 85 -14.03 -21.44 -2.38
C SER A 85 -12.63 -21.25 -2.98
N PHE A 86 -12.24 -20.00 -3.35
CA PHE A 86 -10.88 -19.70 -3.77
C PHE A 86 -9.87 -19.68 -2.60
N GLY A 87 -10.36 -19.71 -1.34
CA GLY A 87 -9.54 -19.83 -0.13
C GLY A 87 -9.50 -18.57 0.75
N MET A 88 -10.40 -17.63 0.51
CA MET A 88 -10.58 -16.49 1.41
C MET A 88 -11.66 -16.78 2.47
N THR A 89 -11.76 -15.94 3.51
CA THR A 89 -12.83 -16.04 4.50
C THR A 89 -14.15 -15.55 3.92
N PHE A 90 -15.29 -16.04 4.44
CA PHE A 90 -16.62 -15.53 4.08
C PHE A 90 -16.72 -14.00 4.24
N ARG A 91 -16.18 -13.48 5.34
CA ARG A 91 -16.15 -12.03 5.59
C ARG A 91 -15.48 -11.24 4.47
N LYS A 92 -14.37 -11.72 3.91
CA LYS A 92 -13.72 -11.08 2.75
C LYS A 92 -14.57 -11.20 1.49
N ALA A 93 -15.15 -12.37 1.25
CA ALA A 93 -16.04 -12.60 0.11
C ALA A 93 -17.27 -11.65 0.18
N GLU A 94 -17.87 -11.48 1.36
CA GLU A 94 -18.95 -10.52 1.58
C GLU A 94 -18.53 -9.07 1.33
N TYR A 95 -17.34 -8.64 1.78
CA TYR A 95 -16.83 -7.29 1.54
C TYR A 95 -16.60 -7.03 0.05
N ILE A 96 -16.04 -8.00 -0.66
CA ILE A 96 -15.81 -7.92 -2.10
C ILE A 96 -17.14 -7.87 -2.86
N THR A 97 -18.12 -8.68 -2.48
CA THR A 97 -19.46 -8.66 -3.08
C THR A 97 -20.22 -7.36 -2.79
N ASP A 98 -20.11 -6.80 -1.56
CA ASP A 98 -20.70 -5.50 -1.20
C ASP A 98 -20.09 -4.36 -2.04
N PHE A 99 -18.77 -4.38 -2.21
CA PHE A 99 -18.08 -3.42 -3.07
C PHE A 99 -18.52 -3.52 -4.53
N ALA A 100 -18.56 -4.73 -5.10
CA ALA A 100 -19.04 -4.96 -6.47
C ALA A 100 -20.47 -4.45 -6.68
N ARG A 101 -21.35 -4.67 -5.68
CA ARG A 101 -22.75 -4.19 -5.74
C ARG A 101 -22.82 -2.66 -5.75
N LYS A 102 -21.98 -1.97 -4.94
CA LYS A 102 -21.91 -0.52 -4.91
C LYS A 102 -21.44 0.08 -6.25
N ILE A 103 -20.54 -0.61 -6.93
CA ILE A 103 -20.10 -0.22 -8.27
C ILE A 103 -21.24 -0.37 -9.29
N GLU A 104 -21.86 -1.54 -9.34
CA GLU A 104 -22.94 -1.83 -10.30
C GLU A 104 -24.19 -0.93 -10.10
N SER A 105 -24.48 -0.58 -8.85
CA SER A 105 -25.60 0.32 -8.54
C SER A 105 -25.30 1.80 -8.76
N GLY A 106 -24.02 2.16 -9.01
CA GLY A 106 -23.60 3.56 -9.09
C GLY A 106 -23.51 4.27 -7.73
N GLU A 107 -23.62 3.52 -6.60
CA GLU A 107 -23.45 4.09 -5.25
C GLU A 107 -22.01 4.53 -5.00
N PHE A 108 -21.05 3.90 -5.67
CA PHE A 108 -19.62 4.22 -5.56
C PHE A 108 -19.02 4.48 -6.95
N ASP A 109 -18.52 5.71 -7.16
CA ASP A 109 -17.94 6.14 -8.44
C ASP A 109 -16.41 5.98 -8.44
N LEU A 110 -15.93 4.86 -8.98
CA LEU A 110 -14.48 4.58 -9.10
C LEU A 110 -13.73 5.58 -9.98
N GLU A 111 -14.34 6.04 -11.06
CA GLU A 111 -13.69 7.00 -11.96
C GLU A 111 -13.64 8.41 -11.32
N GLY A 112 -14.65 8.75 -10.54
CA GLY A 112 -14.66 9.97 -9.74
C GLY A 112 -13.55 10.00 -8.70
N ILE A 113 -13.25 8.87 -8.04
CA ILE A 113 -12.16 8.75 -7.07
C ILE A 113 -10.82 9.16 -7.68
N ARG A 114 -10.55 8.78 -8.94
CA ARG A 114 -9.30 9.13 -9.62
C ARG A 114 -9.07 10.64 -9.77
N LYS A 115 -10.14 11.42 -9.77
CA LYS A 115 -10.10 12.87 -9.97
C LYS A 115 -10.11 13.67 -8.67
N ARG A 116 -10.35 13.00 -7.53
CA ARG A 116 -10.42 13.66 -6.22
C ARG A 116 -9.03 13.98 -5.66
N PRO A 117 -8.90 14.99 -4.80
CA PRO A 117 -7.74 15.18 -3.93
C PRO A 117 -7.49 13.93 -3.07
N ASP A 118 -6.23 13.73 -2.67
CA ASP A 118 -5.80 12.50 -1.97
C ASP A 118 -6.56 12.27 -0.66
N ASP A 119 -6.81 13.32 0.13
CA ASP A 119 -7.54 13.24 1.40
C ASP A 119 -9.01 12.85 1.22
N GLU A 120 -9.65 13.32 0.15
CA GLU A 120 -11.01 12.93 -0.20
C GLU A 120 -11.06 11.47 -0.70
N ALA A 121 -10.15 11.11 -1.60
CA ALA A 121 -10.05 9.75 -2.12
C ALA A 121 -9.78 8.72 -0.99
N ILE A 122 -8.89 9.03 -0.04
CA ILE A 122 -8.63 8.19 1.14
C ILE A 122 -9.90 8.05 1.99
N ARG A 123 -10.62 9.15 2.23
CA ARG A 123 -11.85 9.15 3.04
C ARG A 123 -12.92 8.26 2.40
N GLU A 124 -13.15 8.41 1.10
CA GLU A 124 -14.16 7.62 0.39
C GLU A 124 -13.78 6.14 0.30
N LEU A 125 -12.55 5.83 -0.09
CA LEU A 125 -12.07 4.44 -0.12
C LEU A 125 -12.13 3.78 1.26
N SER A 126 -11.74 4.49 2.32
CA SER A 126 -11.80 3.96 3.69
C SER A 126 -13.21 3.82 4.25
N GLY A 127 -14.23 4.36 3.59
CA GLY A 127 -15.65 4.11 3.86
C GLY A 127 -16.14 2.74 3.36
N LEU A 128 -15.39 2.07 2.49
CA LEU A 128 -15.72 0.74 2.01
C LEU A 128 -15.44 -0.31 3.10
N LYS A 129 -16.33 -1.30 3.22
CA LYS A 129 -16.14 -2.42 4.16
C LYS A 129 -14.83 -3.17 3.86
N GLY A 130 -14.01 -3.31 4.88
CA GLY A 130 -12.73 -3.98 4.75
C GLY A 130 -11.58 -3.12 4.20
N VAL A 131 -11.81 -1.85 3.90
CA VAL A 131 -10.76 -0.91 3.47
C VAL A 131 -10.49 0.08 4.59
N GLY A 132 -9.32 0.01 5.22
CA GLY A 132 -8.86 1.01 6.19
C GLY A 132 -8.04 2.11 5.53
N VAL A 133 -7.70 3.16 6.29
CA VAL A 133 -6.89 4.29 5.81
C VAL A 133 -5.59 3.83 5.17
N TRP A 134 -4.84 2.93 5.83
CA TRP A 134 -3.60 2.37 5.26
C TRP A 134 -3.85 1.68 3.91
N THR A 135 -4.92 0.90 3.79
CA THR A 135 -5.27 0.24 2.51
C THR A 135 -5.60 1.26 1.43
N ALA A 136 -6.36 2.31 1.77
CA ALA A 136 -6.67 3.40 0.85
C ALA A 136 -5.39 4.13 0.38
N GLU A 137 -4.47 4.44 1.28
CA GLU A 137 -3.17 5.03 0.95
C GLU A 137 -2.35 4.14 0.01
N MET A 138 -2.35 2.79 0.22
CA MET A 138 -1.68 1.86 -0.69
C MET A 138 -2.34 1.79 -2.07
N ILE A 139 -3.66 1.93 -2.16
CA ILE A 139 -4.37 2.04 -3.44
C ILE A 139 -3.98 3.33 -4.17
N LEU A 140 -3.95 4.47 -3.47
CA LEU A 140 -3.48 5.72 -4.05
C LEU A 140 -2.07 5.59 -4.61
N LEU A 141 -1.17 4.96 -3.86
CA LEU A 141 0.22 4.80 -4.24
C LEU A 141 0.38 3.80 -5.39
N PHE A 142 -0.12 2.57 -5.25
CA PHE A 142 0.18 1.46 -6.17
C PHE A 142 -0.84 1.27 -7.31
N CYS A 143 -2.03 1.88 -7.23
CA CYS A 143 -2.99 1.84 -8.32
C CYS A 143 -3.11 3.19 -9.04
N MET A 144 -3.25 4.26 -8.28
CA MET A 144 -3.41 5.60 -8.85
C MET A 144 -2.07 6.31 -9.11
N GLN A 145 -0.97 5.76 -8.64
CA GLN A 145 0.40 6.28 -8.75
C GLN A 145 0.53 7.73 -8.25
N ARG A 146 -0.17 8.06 -7.16
CA ARG A 146 -0.10 9.38 -6.56
C ARG A 146 1.31 9.65 -6.03
N PRO A 147 1.92 10.82 -6.34
CA PRO A 147 3.33 11.08 -6.04
C PRO A 147 3.62 11.38 -4.58
N ASP A 148 2.61 11.83 -3.81
CA ASP A 148 2.84 12.40 -2.48
C ASP A 148 2.15 11.64 -1.32
N VAL A 149 2.05 10.31 -1.44
CA VAL A 149 1.48 9.45 -0.40
C VAL A 149 2.56 9.06 0.62
N PHE A 150 2.29 9.31 1.90
CA PHE A 150 3.18 8.94 3.01
C PHE A 150 2.37 8.40 4.18
N SER A 151 2.36 7.07 4.36
CA SER A 151 1.50 6.40 5.33
C SER A 151 2.12 6.32 6.72
N TYR A 152 1.47 6.95 7.71
CA TYR A 152 1.92 6.89 9.11
C TYR A 152 1.75 5.50 9.72
N ASP A 153 0.69 4.80 9.35
CA ASP A 153 0.37 3.49 9.90
C ASP A 153 1.15 2.34 9.22
N ASP A 154 1.99 2.66 8.23
CA ASP A 154 2.88 1.70 7.62
C ASP A 154 4.10 1.42 8.51
N LEU A 155 4.13 0.22 9.09
CA LEU A 155 5.18 -0.21 10.00
C LEU A 155 6.56 -0.30 9.34
N ALA A 156 6.61 -0.59 8.03
CA ALA A 156 7.87 -0.69 7.29
C ALA A 156 8.42 0.69 6.95
N ILE A 157 7.58 1.68 6.63
CA ILE A 157 7.99 3.09 6.51
C ILE A 157 8.53 3.59 7.85
N GLN A 158 7.81 3.36 8.96
CA GLN A 158 8.30 3.73 10.28
C GLN A 158 9.63 3.05 10.62
N ARG A 159 9.78 1.75 10.27
CA ARG A 159 11.04 1.02 10.44
C ARG A 159 12.15 1.63 9.60
N GLY A 160 11.91 1.91 8.32
CA GLY A 160 12.85 2.57 7.43
C GLY A 160 13.33 3.91 7.98
N LEU A 161 12.41 4.75 8.46
CA LEU A 161 12.74 6.01 9.12
C LEU A 161 13.62 5.81 10.37
N ARG A 162 13.33 4.81 11.21
CA ARG A 162 14.18 4.52 12.37
C ARG A 162 15.59 4.08 11.94
N MET A 163 15.68 3.23 10.94
CA MET A 163 16.96 2.71 10.43
C MET A 163 17.81 3.81 9.80
N VAL A 164 17.23 4.58 8.89
CA VAL A 164 17.95 5.64 8.13
C VAL A 164 18.34 6.82 9.04
N TYR A 165 17.45 7.20 9.96
CA TYR A 165 17.66 8.40 10.81
C TYR A 165 18.07 8.11 12.24
N HIS A 166 18.28 6.86 12.61
CA HIS A 166 18.69 6.41 13.94
C HIS A 166 17.71 6.81 15.04
N HIS A 167 16.41 6.74 14.76
CA HIS A 167 15.37 7.02 15.75
C HIS A 167 14.94 5.77 16.50
N ARG A 168 14.70 5.89 17.79
CA ARG A 168 14.14 4.80 18.60
C ARG A 168 12.63 4.62 18.38
N LYS A 169 11.94 5.73 18.07
CA LYS A 169 10.49 5.79 17.86
C LYS A 169 10.19 6.89 16.84
N ILE A 170 9.19 6.66 16.02
CA ILE A 170 8.62 7.66 15.12
C ILE A 170 7.23 8.02 15.68
N ASP A 171 7.12 9.20 16.29
CA ASP A 171 5.82 9.76 16.64
C ASP A 171 5.24 10.57 15.47
N ARG A 172 3.97 10.97 15.60
CA ARG A 172 3.27 11.71 14.54
C ARG A 172 3.97 13.02 14.17
N LYS A 173 4.46 13.76 15.17
CA LYS A 173 5.16 15.05 14.93
C LYS A 173 6.44 14.86 14.12
N LEU A 174 7.22 13.85 14.45
CA LEU A 174 8.45 13.52 13.73
C LEU A 174 8.15 13.00 12.32
N PHE A 175 7.13 12.16 12.19
CA PHE A 175 6.67 11.67 10.89
C PHE A 175 6.27 12.82 9.96
N GLU A 176 5.47 13.76 10.44
CA GLU A 176 5.04 14.94 9.67
C GLU A 176 6.22 15.85 9.27
N LYS A 177 7.30 15.86 10.07
CA LYS A 177 8.54 16.56 9.69
C LYS A 177 9.17 15.92 8.43
N TYR A 178 9.21 14.58 8.37
CA TYR A 178 9.71 13.86 7.19
C TYR A 178 8.76 13.97 6.01
N ARG A 179 7.45 13.87 6.24
CA ARG A 179 6.45 14.09 5.19
C ARG A 179 6.67 15.42 4.48
N ARG A 180 6.77 16.52 5.23
CA ARG A 180 7.04 17.86 4.66
C ARG A 180 8.39 17.95 3.93
N ARG A 181 9.39 17.19 4.37
CA ARG A 181 10.71 17.16 3.74
C ARG A 181 10.69 16.47 2.37
N PHE A 182 9.96 15.37 2.27
CA PHE A 182 9.91 14.54 1.07
C PHE A 182 8.85 14.99 0.06
N SER A 183 7.83 15.72 0.52
CA SER A 183 6.80 16.27 -0.37
C SER A 183 7.44 17.17 -1.43
N PRO A 184 7.00 17.06 -2.72
CA PRO A 184 5.83 16.35 -3.22
C PRO A 184 6.11 14.91 -3.70
N TYR A 185 7.19 14.26 -3.28
CA TYR A 185 7.60 12.93 -3.74
C TYR A 185 7.66 11.90 -2.60
N CYS A 186 6.72 11.98 -1.67
CA CYS A 186 6.63 11.07 -0.53
C CYS A 186 6.48 9.61 -0.96
N SER A 187 5.79 9.33 -2.07
CA SER A 187 5.64 7.97 -2.60
C SER A 187 6.97 7.36 -3.01
N VAL A 188 7.83 8.14 -3.69
CA VAL A 188 9.18 7.70 -4.04
C VAL A 188 10.04 7.50 -2.78
N ALA A 189 9.97 8.43 -1.81
CA ALA A 189 10.66 8.26 -0.54
C ALA A 189 10.20 6.98 0.20
N SER A 190 8.91 6.63 0.12
CA SER A 190 8.35 5.40 0.69
C SER A 190 8.99 4.14 0.07
N LEU A 191 9.22 4.11 -1.25
CA LEU A 191 9.89 2.99 -1.92
C LEU A 191 11.28 2.74 -1.33
N TYR A 192 12.07 3.80 -1.14
CA TYR A 192 13.42 3.69 -0.59
C TYR A 192 13.43 3.36 0.92
N LEU A 193 12.45 3.85 1.68
CA LEU A 193 12.29 3.49 3.08
C LEU A 193 11.88 2.02 3.24
N TRP A 194 11.02 1.49 2.37
CA TRP A 194 10.71 0.05 2.33
C TRP A 194 11.92 -0.78 1.95
N ALA A 195 12.71 -0.36 0.98
CA ALA A 195 13.95 -1.04 0.61
C ALA A 195 14.94 -1.10 1.77
N ALA A 196 15.14 0.02 2.47
CA ALA A 196 15.98 0.09 3.68
C ALA A 196 15.44 -0.83 4.79
N ALA A 197 14.13 -0.79 5.07
CA ALA A 197 13.47 -1.66 6.05
C ALA A 197 13.58 -3.14 5.69
N GLY A 198 13.58 -3.47 4.39
CA GLY A 198 13.73 -4.82 3.84
C GLY A 198 15.15 -5.34 3.82
N GLY A 199 16.15 -4.52 4.18
CA GLY A 199 17.55 -4.93 4.24
C GLY A 199 18.34 -4.72 2.93
N ALA A 200 17.81 -3.95 1.98
CA ALA A 200 18.52 -3.64 0.73
C ALA A 200 19.78 -2.76 0.93
N VAL A 201 19.90 -2.13 2.10
CA VAL A 201 21.07 -1.30 2.47
C VAL A 201 21.87 -2.00 3.55
N PRO A 202 23.06 -2.55 3.25
CA PRO A 202 23.88 -3.26 4.22
C PRO A 202 24.28 -2.34 5.40
N GLY A 203 24.29 -2.91 6.60
CA GLY A 203 24.74 -2.23 7.81
C GLY A 203 23.67 -1.35 8.49
N LEU A 204 22.54 -1.06 7.87
CA LEU A 204 21.43 -0.39 8.56
C LEU A 204 20.81 -1.30 9.62
N LYS A 205 20.56 -0.74 10.81
CA LYS A 205 19.95 -1.44 11.94
C LYS A 205 18.68 -0.73 12.38
N ASP A 206 17.67 -1.49 12.83
CA ASP A 206 16.49 -0.90 13.47
C ASP A 206 16.83 -0.49 14.90
N TYR A 207 16.63 0.77 15.22
CA TYR A 207 16.89 1.35 16.54
C TYR A 207 15.70 1.26 17.49
N ALA A 208 14.64 0.52 17.11
CA ALA A 208 13.51 0.29 18.01
C ALA A 208 13.98 -0.28 19.36
N PRO A 209 13.37 0.11 20.48
CA PRO A 209 13.65 -0.53 21.77
C PRO A 209 13.36 -2.04 21.69
N ALA A 210 14.22 -2.85 22.29
CA ALA A 210 13.95 -4.28 22.41
C ALA A 210 12.58 -4.49 23.07
N GLN A 211 11.73 -5.32 22.45
CA GLN A 211 10.46 -5.67 23.05
C GLN A 211 10.73 -6.42 24.36
N LYS A 212 10.17 -5.91 25.46
CA LYS A 212 10.20 -6.69 26.72
C LYS A 212 9.50 -8.02 26.45
N PRO A 213 10.09 -9.17 26.86
CA PRO A 213 9.43 -10.45 26.71
C PRO A 213 8.05 -10.36 27.38
N LYS A 214 7.00 -10.78 26.66
CA LYS A 214 5.66 -10.91 27.27
C LYS A 214 5.80 -11.85 28.45
N ARG A 215 5.58 -11.36 29.69
CA ARG A 215 5.45 -12.23 30.85
C ARG A 215 4.32 -13.23 30.52
N LYS A 216 4.71 -14.49 30.41
CA LYS A 216 3.72 -15.59 30.40
C LYS A 216 3.04 -15.53 31.76
N GLY A 217 1.79 -15.08 31.81
CA GLY A 217 0.88 -15.25 32.93
C GLY A 217 0.28 -16.63 32.87
#